data_7342be79287ff57a971a8b5bb3bd07e8
#
_entry.id   7342be79287ff57a971a8b5bb3bd07e8
#
_cell.length_a   1.000
_cell.length_b   1.000
_cell.length_c   1.000
_cell.angle_alpha   90.00
_cell.angle_beta   90.00
_cell.angle_gamma   90.00
#
_symmetry.space_group_name_H-M   'P 1'
#
loop_
_entity.id
_entity.type
_entity.pdbx_description
1 polymer ?
#
loop_
_entity_poly.entity_id
_entity_poly.type
_entity_poly.pdbx_seq_one_letter_code
_entity_poly.pdbx_strand_id
1 'polypeptide(L)'
;MLLDKKDSKELTDKQKTFLSVLFSDADGDPRKAAELAGYAPTSYPRVVQGLKDEIIEKAESVLAAHSPKAALGISRALTDDGSIPGANIRMEAAKQILERVGLVKKEKIDVNAKVAHGIFVLPAKEA
;
A
#
# COMPACT_ATOMS: atom_id res chain seq x y z
N MET A 1 12.09 -24.61 5.66
CA MET A 1 12.56 -24.69 5.78
C MET A 1 13.54 -23.92 5.68
N LEU A 2 14.17 -23.86 5.59
CA LEU A 2 15.25 -23.30 5.54
C LEU A 2 15.23 -22.07 4.90
N LEU A 3 14.78 -21.92 4.01
CA LEU A 3 14.75 -20.78 3.29
C LEU A 3 14.39 -19.69 4.15
N ASP A 4 13.72 -19.93 4.99
CA ASP A 4 13.27 -18.91 5.81
C ASP A 4 14.31 -18.20 6.50
N LYS A 5 15.43 -18.75 6.56
CA LYS A 5 16.42 -18.13 7.26
C LYS A 5 16.72 -16.84 6.69
N LYS A 6 16.89 -16.72 5.50
CA LYS A 6 17.29 -15.51 4.96
C LYS A 6 16.14 -14.61 5.09
N ASP A 7 14.99 -15.11 5.02
CA ASP A 7 13.86 -14.25 5.10
C ASP A 7 13.67 -13.80 6.51
N SER A 8 14.20 -14.52 7.44
CA SER A 8 13.98 -14.15 8.81
C SER A 8 15.14 -13.34 9.36
N LYS A 9 15.74 -12.53 8.52
CA LYS A 9 16.78 -11.67 8.95
C LYS A 9 16.31 -10.88 10.16
N GLU A 10 17.07 -10.90 11.21
CA GLU A 10 16.70 -10.22 12.41
C GLU A 10 16.94 -8.73 12.35
N LEU A 11 15.98 -7.96 12.74
CA LEU A 11 16.12 -6.51 12.74
C LEU A 11 16.69 -6.03 14.07
N THR A 12 17.46 -4.96 14.01
CA THR A 12 17.99 -4.37 15.22
C THR A 12 16.85 -3.63 15.93
N ASP A 13 17.05 -3.26 17.17
CA ASP A 13 16.06 -2.53 17.94
C ASP A 13 15.74 -1.20 17.27
N LYS A 14 16.76 -0.52 16.74
CA LYS A 14 16.53 0.75 16.06
C LYS A 14 15.68 0.55 14.82
N GLN A 15 15.91 -0.52 14.07
CA GLN A 15 15.14 -0.81 12.89
C GLN A 15 13.68 -1.10 13.24
N LYS A 16 13.46 -1.85 14.30
CA LYS A 16 12.12 -2.15 14.75
C LYS A 16 11.40 -0.88 15.18
N THR A 17 12.10 -0.01 15.91
CA THR A 17 11.53 1.25 16.35
C THR A 17 11.21 2.13 15.16
N PHE A 18 12.10 2.19 14.17
CA PHE A 18 11.89 2.99 12.98
C PHE A 18 10.59 2.54 12.29
N LEU A 19 10.43 1.24 12.07
CA LEU A 19 9.25 0.73 11.40
C LEU A 19 7.98 1.03 12.20
N SER A 20 8.06 0.88 13.50
CA SER A 20 6.91 1.13 14.35
C SER A 20 6.47 2.59 14.31
N VAL A 21 7.41 3.51 14.49
CA VAL A 21 7.04 4.92 14.54
C VAL A 21 6.74 5.49 13.16
N LEU A 22 7.25 4.88 12.10
CA LEU A 22 7.00 5.37 10.76
C LEU A 22 5.50 5.37 10.46
N PHE A 23 4.79 4.35 10.94
CA PHE A 23 3.36 4.24 10.71
C PHE A 23 2.52 4.75 11.87
N SER A 24 3.13 5.40 12.83
CA SER A 24 2.38 5.94 13.96
C SER A 24 2.85 7.37 14.24
N ASP A 25 3.78 7.56 15.18
CA ASP A 25 4.16 8.90 15.60
C ASP A 25 4.76 9.77 14.50
N ALA A 26 5.45 9.17 13.56
CA ALA A 26 6.05 9.94 12.47
C ALA A 26 5.05 10.19 11.33
N ASP A 27 3.88 9.55 11.39
CA ASP A 27 2.83 9.80 10.42
C ASP A 27 3.31 9.64 8.97
N GLY A 28 4.14 8.66 8.73
CA GLY A 28 4.61 8.34 7.39
C GLY A 28 5.84 9.10 6.95
N ASP A 29 6.40 9.95 7.79
CA ASP A 29 7.57 10.75 7.44
C ASP A 29 8.84 9.99 7.82
N PRO A 30 9.61 9.49 6.85
CA PRO A 30 10.79 8.69 7.19
C PRO A 30 11.88 9.48 7.91
N ARG A 31 11.97 10.77 7.65
CA ARG A 31 12.96 11.56 8.32
C ARG A 31 12.65 11.68 9.80
N LYS A 32 11.39 11.93 10.11
CA LYS A 32 10.97 12.02 11.49
C LYS A 32 11.09 10.69 12.18
N ALA A 33 10.74 9.61 11.47
CA ALA A 33 10.86 8.27 12.03
C ALA A 33 12.31 7.94 12.37
N ALA A 34 13.25 8.36 11.52
CA ALA A 34 14.65 8.11 11.78
C ALA A 34 15.11 8.85 13.04
N GLU A 35 14.65 10.09 13.20
CA GLU A 35 15.00 10.84 14.39
C GLU A 35 14.44 10.19 15.65
N LEU A 36 13.17 9.77 15.59
CA LEU A 36 12.54 9.14 16.74
C LEU A 36 13.18 7.80 17.08
N ALA A 37 13.74 7.14 16.09
CA ALA A 37 14.36 5.84 16.32
C ALA A 37 15.82 5.97 16.77
N GLY A 38 16.35 7.18 16.77
CA GLY A 38 17.73 7.38 17.24
C GLY A 38 18.75 7.41 16.13
N TYR A 39 18.34 7.49 14.88
CA TYR A 39 19.27 7.63 13.76
C TYR A 39 19.53 9.12 13.51
N ALA A 40 20.66 9.41 12.90
CA ALA A 40 20.88 10.77 12.44
C ALA A 40 19.84 11.07 11.36
N PRO A 41 19.25 12.25 11.36
CA PRO A 41 18.18 12.56 10.37
C PRO A 41 18.65 12.39 8.93
N THR A 42 19.92 12.64 8.67
CA THR A 42 20.44 12.52 7.30
C THR A 42 20.63 11.08 6.87
N SER A 43 20.46 10.13 7.80
CA SER A 43 20.61 8.71 7.48
C SER A 43 19.33 8.08 6.95
N TYR A 44 18.21 8.80 6.96
CA TYR A 44 16.94 8.18 6.64
C TYR A 44 16.88 7.53 5.26
N PRO A 45 17.51 8.07 4.21
CA PRO A 45 17.42 7.38 2.91
C PRO A 45 18.05 6.01 2.95
N ARG A 46 19.16 5.87 3.68
CA ARG A 46 19.81 4.59 3.80
C ARG A 46 18.99 3.62 4.61
N VAL A 47 18.35 4.10 5.67
CA VAL A 47 17.51 3.25 6.50
C VAL A 47 16.31 2.77 5.70
N VAL A 48 15.69 3.68 4.93
CA VAL A 48 14.55 3.32 4.09
C VAL A 48 14.96 2.26 3.08
N GLN A 49 16.12 2.46 2.44
CA GLN A 49 16.57 1.51 1.44
C GLN A 49 16.80 0.13 2.05
N GLY A 50 17.38 0.10 3.25
CA GLY A 50 17.67 -1.16 3.90
C GLY A 50 16.43 -1.87 4.43
N LEU A 51 15.35 -1.15 4.66
CA LEU A 51 14.12 -1.73 5.18
C LEU A 51 13.00 -1.67 4.17
N LYS A 52 13.33 -1.53 2.90
CA LYS A 52 12.33 -1.36 1.87
C LYS A 52 11.27 -2.45 1.87
N ASP A 53 11.68 -3.70 1.94
CA ASP A 53 10.74 -4.81 1.91
C ASP A 53 9.84 -4.81 3.14
N GLU A 54 10.43 -4.53 4.30
CA GLU A 54 9.67 -4.49 5.53
C GLU A 54 8.67 -3.34 5.55
N ILE A 55 9.06 -2.21 4.96
CA ILE A 55 8.16 -1.06 4.88
C ILE A 55 6.97 -1.39 3.99
N ILE A 56 7.24 -2.02 2.84
CA ILE A 56 6.17 -2.39 1.91
C ILE A 56 5.21 -3.39 2.56
N GLU A 57 5.77 -4.38 3.23
CA GLU A 57 4.96 -5.38 3.89
C GLU A 57 4.06 -4.75 4.95
N LYS A 58 4.62 -3.83 5.72
CA LYS A 58 3.84 -3.18 6.75
C LYS A 58 2.76 -2.27 6.16
N ALA A 59 3.08 -1.59 5.07
CA ALA A 59 2.10 -0.75 4.40
C ALA A 59 0.94 -1.59 3.88
N GLU A 60 1.24 -2.77 3.34
CA GLU A 60 0.20 -3.68 2.89
C GLU A 60 -0.67 -4.13 4.05
N SER A 61 -0.06 -4.38 5.19
CA SER A 61 -0.83 -4.78 6.37
C SER A 61 -1.77 -3.67 6.82
N VAL A 62 -1.31 -2.43 6.75
CA VAL A 62 -2.15 -1.29 7.11
C VAL A 62 -3.34 -1.18 6.17
N LEU A 63 -3.10 -1.35 4.86
CA LEU A 63 -4.19 -1.30 3.90
C LEU A 63 -5.16 -2.45 4.12
N ALA A 64 -4.64 -3.63 4.40
CA ALA A 64 -5.51 -4.78 4.66
C ALA A 64 -6.37 -4.55 5.89
N ALA A 65 -5.79 -3.92 6.91
CA ALA A 65 -6.54 -3.63 8.13
C ALA A 65 -7.66 -2.63 7.90
N HIS A 66 -7.50 -1.75 6.91
CA HIS A 66 -8.52 -0.77 6.59
C HIS A 66 -9.52 -1.27 5.56
N SER A 67 -9.28 -2.43 4.97
CA SER A 67 -10.16 -2.90 3.90
C SER A 67 -11.60 -3.16 4.36
N PRO A 68 -11.85 -3.65 5.59
CA PRO A 68 -13.25 -3.80 6.01
C PRO A 68 -13.97 -2.46 6.05
N LYS A 69 -13.29 -1.42 6.53
CA LYS A 69 -13.89 -0.09 6.58
C LYS A 69 -14.15 0.45 5.19
N ALA A 70 -13.22 0.18 4.26
CA ALA A 70 -13.39 0.60 2.88
C ALA A 70 -14.58 -0.11 2.25
N ALA A 71 -14.72 -1.41 2.50
CA ALA A 71 -15.83 -2.18 1.96
C ALA A 71 -17.16 -1.66 2.50
N LEU A 72 -17.22 -1.36 3.79
CA LEU A 72 -18.43 -0.81 4.37
C LEU A 72 -18.74 0.57 3.81
N GLY A 73 -17.72 1.36 3.53
CA GLY A 73 -17.91 2.68 2.95
C GLY A 73 -18.54 2.60 1.57
N ILE A 74 -18.07 1.65 0.76
CA ILE A 74 -18.65 1.47 -0.58
C ILE A 74 -20.08 0.95 -0.46
N SER A 75 -20.30 0.01 0.47
CA SER A 75 -21.64 -0.53 0.69
C SER A 75 -22.63 0.57 1.08
N ARG A 76 -22.19 1.47 1.95
CA ARG A 76 -23.05 2.56 2.39
C ARG A 76 -23.34 3.54 1.28
N ALA A 77 -22.46 3.64 0.30
CA ALA A 77 -22.67 4.55 -0.81
C ALA A 77 -23.89 4.14 -1.64
N LEU A 78 -24.31 2.89 -1.55
CA LEU A 78 -25.48 2.44 -2.28
C LEU A 78 -26.75 3.10 -1.79
N THR A 79 -26.75 3.55 -0.54
CA THR A 79 -27.94 4.18 0.03
C THR A 79 -27.72 5.67 0.26
N ASP A 80 -26.59 6.20 -0.18
CA ASP A 80 -26.28 7.60 0.02
C ASP A 80 -27.06 8.43 -1.00
N ASP A 81 -27.77 9.43 -0.53
CA ASP A 81 -28.57 10.28 -1.40
C ASP A 81 -27.81 11.54 -1.82
N GLY A 82 -26.52 11.57 -1.60
CA GLY A 82 -25.71 12.70 -1.98
C GLY A 82 -25.63 13.79 -0.93
N SER A 83 -26.23 13.56 0.21
CA SER A 83 -26.28 14.58 1.26
C SER A 83 -25.05 14.56 2.16
N ILE A 84 -24.22 13.52 2.09
CA ILE A 84 -23.07 13.40 2.93
C ILE A 84 -21.88 14.12 2.31
N PRO A 85 -21.34 15.15 2.99
CA PRO A 85 -20.21 15.88 2.42
C PRO A 85 -19.00 14.96 2.26
N GLY A 86 -18.34 15.07 1.13
CA GLY A 86 -17.14 14.28 0.91
C GLY A 86 -17.37 12.82 0.62
N ALA A 87 -18.62 12.41 0.38
CA ALA A 87 -18.92 11.01 0.13
C ALA A 87 -18.18 10.49 -1.10
N ASN A 88 -18.10 11.27 -2.16
CA ASN A 88 -17.43 10.84 -3.38
C ASN A 88 -15.93 10.64 -3.14
N ILE A 89 -15.33 11.51 -2.36
CA ILE A 89 -13.91 11.41 -2.06
C ILE A 89 -13.65 10.17 -1.22
N ARG A 90 -14.49 9.92 -0.24
CA ARG A 90 -14.32 8.74 0.60
C ARG A 90 -14.53 7.46 -0.17
N MET A 91 -15.47 7.48 -1.11
CA MET A 91 -15.72 6.31 -1.93
C MET A 91 -14.54 6.03 -2.83
N GLU A 92 -13.95 7.07 -3.40
CA GLU A 92 -12.79 6.88 -4.25
C GLU A 92 -11.62 6.33 -3.44
N ALA A 93 -11.41 6.82 -2.23
CA ALA A 93 -10.36 6.32 -1.36
C ALA A 93 -10.61 4.86 -1.01
N ALA A 94 -11.87 4.50 -0.74
CA ALA A 94 -12.20 3.12 -0.41
C ALA A 94 -11.93 2.20 -1.59
N LYS A 95 -12.25 2.63 -2.80
CA LYS A 95 -11.98 1.85 -4.00
C LYS A 95 -10.48 1.63 -4.17
N GLN A 96 -9.69 2.67 -3.92
CA GLN A 96 -8.25 2.56 -4.04
C GLN A 96 -7.70 1.51 -3.06
N ILE A 97 -8.21 1.51 -1.83
CA ILE A 97 -7.76 0.55 -0.85
C ILE A 97 -8.10 -0.86 -1.27
N LEU A 98 -9.32 -1.08 -1.76
CA LEU A 98 -9.75 -2.41 -2.16
C LEU A 98 -8.97 -2.91 -3.37
N GLU A 99 -8.61 -2.01 -4.27
CA GLU A 99 -7.78 -2.38 -5.39
C GLU A 99 -6.41 -2.82 -4.93
N ARG A 100 -5.84 -2.09 -3.97
CA ARG A 100 -4.50 -2.41 -3.48
C ARG A 100 -4.45 -3.76 -2.80
N VAL A 101 -5.52 -4.13 -2.09
CA VAL A 101 -5.54 -5.43 -1.43
C VAL A 101 -6.05 -6.54 -2.34
N GLY A 102 -6.35 -6.22 -3.59
CA GLY A 102 -6.63 -7.24 -4.59
C GLY A 102 -8.06 -7.62 -4.84
N LEU A 103 -9.01 -6.94 -4.21
CA LEU A 103 -10.41 -7.33 -4.37
C LEU A 103 -10.98 -7.01 -5.74
N VAL A 104 -10.43 -6.01 -6.44
CA VAL A 104 -10.88 -5.71 -7.79
C VAL A 104 -9.74 -5.83 -8.77
N LYS A 105 -8.75 -6.64 -8.42
CA LYS A 105 -7.57 -6.78 -9.21
C LYS A 105 -7.77 -7.53 -10.51
N LYS A 106 -8.75 -8.39 -10.56
CA LYS A 106 -9.01 -9.20 -11.71
C LYS A 106 -9.14 -8.41 -12.99
N GLU A 107 -9.90 -7.37 -12.98
CA GLU A 107 -10.10 -6.56 -14.16
C GLU A 107 -8.79 -5.96 -14.63
N LYS A 108 -7.97 -5.53 -13.70
CA LYS A 108 -6.70 -4.95 -14.02
C LYS A 108 -5.77 -5.98 -14.66
N ILE A 109 -5.80 -7.19 -14.19
CA ILE A 109 -4.99 -8.24 -14.74
C ILE A 109 -5.42 -8.55 -16.16
N ASP A 110 -6.71 -8.55 -16.43
CA ASP A 110 -7.22 -8.81 -17.76
C ASP A 110 -6.75 -7.75 -18.74
N VAL A 111 -6.75 -6.50 -18.34
CA VAL A 111 -6.29 -5.43 -19.18
C VAL A 111 -4.82 -5.63 -19.51
N ASN A 112 -4.02 -5.97 -18.53
CA ASN A 112 -2.60 -6.20 -18.75
C ASN A 112 -2.39 -7.37 -19.69
N ALA A 113 -3.18 -8.41 -19.57
CA ALA A 113 -3.06 -9.57 -20.44
C ALA A 113 -3.37 -9.19 -21.89
N LYS A 114 -4.38 -8.39 -22.10
CA LYS A 114 -4.72 -7.96 -23.42
C LYS A 114 -3.62 -7.11 -24.04
N VAL A 115 -3.10 -6.21 -23.27
CA VAL A 115 -2.02 -5.37 -23.74
C VAL A 115 -0.79 -6.22 -24.11
N ALA A 116 -0.51 -7.21 -23.31
CA ALA A 116 0.63 -8.05 -23.55
C ALA A 116 0.46 -8.86 -24.82
N HIS A 117 -0.75 -9.22 -25.16
CA HIS A 117 -0.97 -9.99 -26.33
C HIS A 117 -1.09 -9.14 -27.57
N GLY A 118 -1.47 -8.10 -27.51
CA GLY A 118 -1.68 -7.41 -28.62
C GLY A 118 -0.95 -6.46 -29.14
N ILE A 119 -1.05 -6.56 -29.40
CA ILE A 119 -0.95 -6.08 -29.73
C ILE A 119 -1.51 -5.40 -30.06
N PHE A 120 -1.80 -5.21 -30.34
CA PHE A 120 -2.44 -4.77 -30.44
C PHE A 120 -2.87 -4.18 -30.81
N VAL A 121 -2.95 -4.30 -31.12
CA VAL A 121 -3.40 -4.11 -31.51
C VAL A 121 -3.94 -3.40 -31.68
N LEU A 122 -3.88 -3.27 -32.09
CA LEU A 122 -4.25 -2.78 -32.42
C LEU A 122 -4.76 -2.44 -32.87
N PRO A 123 -4.75 -2.64 -33.27
CA PRO A 123 -5.13 -2.56 -33.78
C PRO A 123 -5.56 -2.40 -34.25
N ALA A 124 -5.40 -2.42 -34.41
CA ALA A 124 -5.67 -2.45 -34.75
C ALA A 124 -6.09 -2.28 -35.24
N LYS A 125 -5.82 -2.37 -35.39
CA LYS A 125 -5.89 -2.39 -35.80
C LYS A 125 -6.02 -2.49 -36.32
N GLU A 126 -5.75 -2.55 -36.52
CA GLU A 126 -5.53 -2.95 -36.98
C GLU A 126 -5.73 -3.21 -37.41
N ALA A 127 -5.43 -3.31 -38.05
CA ALA A 127 -5.39 -3.71 -38.43
C ALA A 127 -5.58 -3.80 -38.66
#